data_1235c0afa1b14ebf9ce52da6114adfb2
#
_entry.id   1235c0afa1b14ebf9ce52da6114adfb2
#
_cell.length_a   1.000
_cell.length_b   1.000
_cell.length_c   1.000
_cell.angle_alpha   90.00
_cell.angle_beta   90.00
_cell.angle_gamma   90.00
#
_symmetry.space_group_name_H-M   'P 1'
#
loop_
_entity.id
_entity.type
_entity.pdbx_description
1 polymer ?
#
loop_
_entity_poly.entity_id
_entity_poly.type
_entity_poly.pdbx_seq_one_letter_code
_entity_poly.pdbx_strand_id
1 'polypeptide(L)'
;MSRLPPVSRRVFLSGSAAAGALIMLHPFSARAEANQAHLRIMETTDIHVNLLPYDYYADKANDTMGLSRTASLIHAVRKEAVNSMLIDNGDLLQGNPMGDFVAYERGMKDGDVHPIMKGMNLLDYACSTLGNHEFNYGLSFMDKVLAGANFPFVCANLVRGTVLASNPRDDKLYLKPYVILDRKIKDGAGAEQPIRIGVIGFVPPQIMVWDLKNLEGNVKTRDIVEAAKAWVPQMKEEGADIVIALSHSGIDVKHGDMMEN
;
A
#
# COMPACT_ATOMS: atom_id res chain seq x y z
N MET A 1 35.25 26.54 -13.77
CA MET A 1 34.04 25.76 -13.41
C MET A 1 33.81 24.73 -14.51
N SER A 2 34.27 23.48 -14.31
CA SER A 2 34.10 22.38 -15.26
C SER A 2 32.70 21.79 -15.09
N ARG A 3 31.90 21.84 -16.14
CA ARG A 3 30.58 21.18 -16.17
C ARG A 3 30.82 19.66 -16.29
N LEU A 4 30.27 18.89 -15.36
CA LEU A 4 30.21 17.43 -15.49
C LEU A 4 29.35 17.04 -16.71
N PRO A 5 29.75 16.01 -17.48
CA PRO A 5 28.96 15.56 -18.63
C PRO A 5 27.62 14.96 -18.18
N PRO A 6 26.56 15.05 -18.99
CA PRO A 6 25.25 14.47 -18.65
C PRO A 6 25.36 12.94 -18.61
N VAL A 7 24.92 12.35 -17.50
CA VAL A 7 24.84 10.89 -17.31
C VAL A 7 23.66 10.37 -18.13
N SER A 8 23.90 9.38 -18.99
CA SER A 8 22.83 8.78 -19.78
C SER A 8 21.86 7.97 -18.90
N ARG A 9 20.57 7.87 -19.30
CA ARG A 9 19.54 7.09 -18.58
C ARG A 9 19.98 5.63 -18.28
N ARG A 10 20.73 5.00 -19.19
CA ARG A 10 21.24 3.63 -19.02
C ARG A 10 22.29 3.56 -17.91
N VAL A 11 23.16 4.56 -17.80
CA VAL A 11 24.17 4.63 -16.75
C VAL A 11 23.53 4.93 -15.40
N PHE A 12 22.47 5.75 -15.37
CA PHE A 12 21.71 6.02 -14.15
C PHE A 12 20.98 4.76 -13.66
N LEU A 13 20.28 4.03 -14.55
CA LEU A 13 19.57 2.80 -14.18
C LEU A 13 20.52 1.66 -13.77
N SER A 14 21.66 1.49 -14.43
CA SER A 14 22.66 0.50 -14.03
C SER A 14 23.38 0.91 -12.72
N GLY A 15 23.61 2.21 -12.50
CA GLY A 15 24.16 2.73 -11.25
C GLY A 15 23.18 2.58 -10.09
N SER A 16 21.87 2.82 -10.32
CA SER A 16 20.84 2.66 -9.31
C SER A 16 20.60 1.19 -8.93
N ALA A 17 20.63 0.28 -9.91
CA ALA A 17 20.51 -1.16 -9.62
C ALA A 17 21.74 -1.70 -8.85
N ALA A 18 22.95 -1.24 -9.17
CA ALA A 18 24.16 -1.59 -8.43
C ALA A 18 24.20 -0.98 -7.03
N ALA A 19 23.74 0.28 -6.89
CA ALA A 19 23.60 0.93 -5.58
C ALA A 19 22.50 0.28 -4.73
N GLY A 20 21.37 -0.11 -5.32
CA GLY A 20 20.30 -0.84 -4.65
C GLY A 20 20.75 -2.23 -4.18
N ALA A 21 21.51 -2.96 -4.99
CA ALA A 21 22.08 -4.26 -4.61
C ALA A 21 23.15 -4.14 -3.50
N LEU A 22 23.97 -3.10 -3.52
CA LEU A 22 24.94 -2.82 -2.46
C LEU A 22 24.27 -2.42 -1.14
N ILE A 23 23.15 -1.70 -1.19
CA ILE A 23 22.35 -1.35 0.01
C ILE A 23 21.71 -2.60 0.61
N MET A 24 21.29 -3.57 -0.21
CA MET A 24 20.73 -4.85 0.29
C MET A 24 21.79 -5.79 0.86
N LEU A 25 23.05 -5.67 0.45
CA LEU A 25 24.15 -6.54 0.89
C LEU A 25 24.89 -6.04 2.13
N HIS A 26 24.66 -4.79 2.56
CA HIS A 26 25.23 -4.29 3.79
C HIS A 26 24.14 -4.27 4.86
N PRO A 27 24.25 -5.05 5.93
CA PRO A 27 23.40 -4.83 7.10
C PRO A 27 23.64 -3.40 7.56
N PHE A 28 22.66 -2.53 7.35
CA PHE A 28 22.67 -1.20 7.94
C PHE A 28 22.53 -1.36 9.47
N SER A 29 23.59 -1.72 10.11
CA SER A 29 23.76 -1.60 11.55
C SER A 29 24.21 -0.17 11.92
N ALA A 30 23.69 0.84 11.20
CA ALA A 30 23.83 2.20 11.66
C ALA A 30 23.07 2.34 12.97
N ARG A 31 23.78 2.20 14.08
CA ARG A 31 23.25 2.53 15.40
C ARG A 31 22.90 4.02 15.35
N ALA A 32 21.64 4.35 15.62
CA ALA A 32 21.23 5.73 15.71
C ALA A 32 22.08 6.42 16.79
N GLU A 33 22.46 7.68 16.59
CA GLU A 33 23.02 8.50 17.64
C GLU A 33 22.02 8.62 18.81
N ALA A 34 22.49 8.96 20.00
CA ALA A 34 21.67 8.97 21.21
C ALA A 34 20.39 9.82 21.06
N ASN A 35 20.41 10.84 20.24
CA ASN A 35 19.28 11.76 19.97
C ASN A 35 18.57 11.48 18.64
N GLN A 36 18.81 10.34 17.99
CA GLN A 36 18.21 9.95 16.74
C GLN A 36 17.49 8.61 16.89
N ALA A 37 16.39 8.46 16.16
CA ALA A 37 15.68 7.19 16.04
C ALA A 37 15.52 6.81 14.58
N HIS A 38 15.79 5.54 14.25
CA HIS A 38 15.59 5.02 12.90
C HIS A 38 14.32 4.19 12.88
N LEU A 39 13.41 4.47 11.96
CA LEU A 39 12.23 3.68 11.67
C LEU A 39 12.37 3.03 10.29
N ARG A 40 12.29 1.70 10.23
CA ARG A 40 12.25 0.95 8.98
C ARG A 40 10.82 0.71 8.57
N ILE A 41 10.39 1.27 7.45
CA ILE A 41 9.10 1.04 6.84
C ILE A 41 9.28 -0.06 5.79
N MET A 42 8.51 -1.13 5.95
CA MET A 42 8.39 -2.21 4.97
C MET A 42 7.07 -2.03 4.24
N GLU A 43 7.07 -2.29 2.95
CA GLU A 43 5.90 -2.21 2.10
C GLU A 43 5.76 -3.48 1.27
N THR A 44 4.53 -3.95 1.12
CA THR A 44 4.12 -4.90 0.09
C THR A 44 3.15 -4.22 -0.86
N THR A 45 3.07 -4.71 -2.09
CA THR A 45 2.14 -4.28 -3.12
C THR A 45 1.84 -5.47 -4.03
N ASP A 46 0.70 -5.46 -4.70
CA ASP A 46 0.37 -6.43 -5.75
C ASP A 46 0.49 -7.89 -5.31
N ILE A 47 -0.03 -8.21 -4.13
CA ILE A 47 0.03 -9.58 -3.60
C ILE A 47 -0.89 -10.53 -4.40
N HIS A 48 -1.99 -10.03 -4.98
CA HIS A 48 -2.88 -10.78 -5.88
C HIS A 48 -3.24 -12.18 -5.36
N VAL A 49 -3.63 -12.26 -4.09
CA VAL A 49 -3.95 -13.51 -3.38
C VAL A 49 -2.83 -14.57 -3.41
N ASN A 50 -1.61 -14.21 -3.80
CA ASN A 50 -0.45 -15.12 -3.76
C ASN A 50 -0.02 -15.35 -2.30
N LEU A 51 -0.79 -16.16 -1.57
CA LEU A 51 -0.53 -16.45 -0.16
C LEU A 51 0.53 -17.53 0.03
N LEU A 52 0.45 -18.59 -0.75
CA LEU A 52 1.31 -19.76 -0.65
C LEU A 52 2.39 -19.78 -1.75
N PRO A 53 3.52 -20.49 -1.56
CA PRO A 53 4.55 -20.67 -2.57
C PRO A 53 4.08 -21.69 -3.61
N TYR A 54 3.02 -21.39 -4.33
CA TYR A 54 2.36 -22.27 -5.26
C TYR A 54 1.80 -21.52 -6.46
N ASP A 55 2.19 -21.93 -7.65
CA ASP A 55 1.65 -21.43 -8.90
C ASP A 55 0.38 -22.21 -9.27
N TYR A 56 -0.78 -21.61 -9.02
CA TYR A 56 -2.08 -22.24 -9.27
C TYR A 56 -2.41 -22.37 -10.76
N TYR A 57 -1.76 -21.59 -11.65
CA TYR A 57 -1.93 -21.75 -13.11
C TYR A 57 -1.12 -22.92 -13.64
N ALA A 58 0.09 -23.10 -13.12
CA ALA A 58 0.97 -24.19 -13.54
C ALA A 58 0.79 -25.47 -12.70
N ASP A 59 -0.09 -25.44 -11.69
CA ASP A 59 -0.39 -26.51 -10.74
C ASP A 59 0.87 -27.15 -10.12
N LYS A 60 1.78 -26.29 -9.61
CA LYS A 60 3.04 -26.74 -9.02
C LYS A 60 3.56 -25.79 -7.95
N ALA A 61 4.39 -26.33 -7.06
CA ALA A 61 5.13 -25.53 -6.09
C ALA A 61 6.05 -24.51 -6.82
N ASN A 62 6.10 -23.29 -6.28
CA ASN A 62 6.96 -22.21 -6.77
C ASN A 62 7.53 -21.40 -5.59
N ASP A 63 8.79 -21.62 -5.30
CA ASP A 63 9.48 -20.99 -4.17
C ASP A 63 9.83 -19.50 -4.38
N THR A 64 9.52 -18.95 -5.56
CA THR A 64 9.80 -17.53 -5.88
C THR A 64 8.62 -16.61 -5.60
N MET A 65 7.49 -17.14 -5.10
CA MET A 65 6.27 -16.36 -4.87
C MET A 65 5.62 -16.70 -3.52
N GLY A 66 4.63 -15.92 -3.14
CA GLY A 66 3.78 -16.14 -1.98
C GLY A 66 4.13 -15.30 -0.76
N LEU A 67 3.09 -14.70 -0.16
CA LEU A 67 3.22 -13.89 1.06
C LEU A 67 3.86 -14.68 2.21
N SER A 68 3.61 -15.99 2.30
CA SER A 68 4.23 -16.87 3.30
C SER A 68 5.77 -16.95 3.16
N ARG A 69 6.30 -16.78 1.94
CA ARG A 69 7.75 -16.67 1.72
C ARG A 69 8.25 -15.28 2.12
N THR A 70 7.52 -14.24 1.70
CA THR A 70 7.81 -12.84 2.08
C THR A 70 7.78 -12.67 3.60
N ALA A 71 6.93 -13.40 4.31
CA ALA A 71 6.87 -13.40 5.78
C ALA A 71 8.24 -13.66 6.43
N SER A 72 9.05 -14.57 5.87
CA SER A 72 10.40 -14.87 6.38
C SER A 72 11.31 -13.63 6.28
N LEU A 73 11.20 -12.84 5.20
CA LEU A 73 11.96 -11.60 5.02
C LEU A 73 11.46 -10.51 5.99
N ILE A 74 10.14 -10.38 6.13
CA ILE A 74 9.53 -9.44 7.08
C ILE A 74 10.02 -9.73 8.51
N HIS A 75 9.99 -10.99 8.92
CA HIS A 75 10.48 -11.39 10.24
C HIS A 75 11.99 -11.15 10.41
N ALA A 76 12.80 -11.38 9.37
CA ALA A 76 14.22 -11.08 9.41
C ALA A 76 14.49 -9.59 9.60
N VAL A 77 13.78 -8.73 8.86
CA VAL A 77 13.88 -7.27 9.00
C VAL A 77 13.42 -6.80 10.39
N ARG A 78 12.30 -7.35 10.90
CA ARG A 78 11.82 -7.04 12.26
C ARG A 78 12.80 -7.44 13.36
N LYS A 79 13.53 -8.53 13.15
CA LYS A 79 14.58 -8.97 14.08
C LYS A 79 15.81 -8.06 14.04
N GLU A 80 16.13 -7.51 12.88
CA GLU A 80 17.28 -6.63 12.68
C GLU A 80 16.99 -5.18 13.10
N ALA A 81 15.79 -4.65 12.72
CA ALA A 81 15.42 -3.26 12.95
C ALA A 81 14.80 -3.07 14.34
N VAL A 82 15.37 -2.15 15.14
CA VAL A 82 14.85 -1.79 16.46
C VAL A 82 13.42 -1.25 16.37
N ASN A 83 13.14 -0.46 15.33
CA ASN A 83 11.80 0.06 15.04
C ASN A 83 11.44 -0.30 13.60
N SER A 84 10.29 -0.92 13.40
CA SER A 84 9.79 -1.24 12.07
C SER A 84 8.28 -1.14 11.99
N MET A 85 7.76 -0.89 10.78
CA MET A 85 6.35 -0.87 10.46
C MET A 85 6.16 -1.57 9.10
N LEU A 86 5.06 -2.30 8.95
CA LEU A 86 4.68 -2.97 7.70
C LEU A 86 3.37 -2.37 7.21
N ILE A 87 3.35 -1.95 5.95
CA ILE A 87 2.19 -1.39 5.25
C ILE A 87 2.01 -2.09 3.91
N ASP A 88 0.87 -1.86 3.27
CA ASP A 88 0.55 -2.45 1.98
C ASP A 88 -0.06 -1.41 1.04
N ASN A 89 0.28 -1.49 -0.25
CA ASN A 89 -0.14 -0.53 -1.26
C ASN A 89 -1.24 -1.05 -2.20
N GLY A 90 -2.00 -2.09 -1.80
CA GLY A 90 -3.16 -2.57 -2.55
C GLY A 90 -2.87 -3.67 -3.58
N ASP A 91 -3.88 -3.98 -4.38
CA ASP A 91 -3.93 -5.09 -5.32
C ASP A 91 -3.82 -6.46 -4.64
N LEU A 92 -4.80 -6.71 -3.78
CA LEU A 92 -4.83 -7.90 -2.93
C LEU A 92 -5.75 -9.00 -3.45
N LEU A 93 -6.89 -8.65 -4.10
CA LEU A 93 -8.05 -9.54 -4.17
C LEU A 93 -8.14 -10.39 -5.43
N GLN A 94 -7.66 -9.90 -6.57
CA GLN A 94 -7.74 -10.58 -7.88
C GLN A 94 -6.35 -10.78 -8.46
N GLY A 95 -6.13 -11.86 -9.20
CA GLY A 95 -4.89 -12.11 -9.93
C GLY A 95 -4.40 -13.56 -9.90
N ASN A 96 -5.06 -14.45 -9.15
CA ASN A 96 -4.80 -15.88 -9.25
C ASN A 96 -6.05 -16.74 -8.96
N PRO A 97 -6.05 -18.04 -9.33
CA PRO A 97 -7.20 -18.93 -9.16
C PRO A 97 -7.74 -19.06 -7.73
N MET A 98 -6.94 -18.83 -6.69
CA MET A 98 -7.45 -18.81 -5.31
C MET A 98 -8.42 -17.65 -5.09
N GLY A 99 -8.15 -16.47 -5.68
CA GLY A 99 -9.04 -15.30 -5.63
C GLY A 99 -10.37 -15.61 -6.30
N ASP A 100 -10.33 -16.13 -7.52
CA ASP A 100 -11.52 -16.49 -8.30
C ASP A 100 -12.35 -17.57 -7.58
N PHE A 101 -11.70 -18.59 -7.03
CA PHE A 101 -12.37 -19.63 -6.26
C PHE A 101 -13.11 -19.07 -5.03
N VAL A 102 -12.48 -18.18 -4.29
CA VAL A 102 -13.12 -17.56 -3.12
C VAL A 102 -14.25 -16.63 -3.54
N ALA A 103 -14.09 -15.88 -4.63
CA ALA A 103 -15.10 -14.92 -5.08
C ALA A 103 -16.33 -15.60 -5.72
N TYR A 104 -16.12 -16.60 -6.57
CA TYR A 104 -17.18 -17.13 -7.42
C TYR A 104 -17.71 -18.50 -7.00
N GLU A 105 -16.83 -19.39 -6.45
CA GLU A 105 -17.20 -20.75 -6.16
C GLU A 105 -17.54 -20.96 -4.67
N ARG A 106 -16.57 -20.69 -3.80
CA ARG A 106 -16.76 -20.85 -2.35
C ARG A 106 -17.70 -19.81 -1.77
N GLY A 107 -17.59 -18.58 -2.24
CA GLY A 107 -18.22 -17.42 -1.65
C GLY A 107 -17.62 -17.02 -0.28
N MET A 108 -18.09 -15.90 0.25
CA MET A 108 -17.80 -15.44 1.61
C MET A 108 -19.11 -15.29 2.39
N LYS A 109 -19.22 -15.99 3.53
CA LYS A 109 -20.32 -15.85 4.49
C LYS A 109 -20.00 -14.70 5.44
N ASP A 110 -21.01 -14.22 6.14
CA ASP A 110 -20.83 -13.21 7.19
C ASP A 110 -19.94 -13.77 8.31
N GLY A 111 -18.92 -12.98 8.67
CA GLY A 111 -17.89 -13.38 9.63
C GLY A 111 -16.73 -14.20 9.06
N ASP A 112 -16.75 -14.56 7.78
CA ASP A 112 -15.60 -15.18 7.13
C ASP A 112 -14.46 -14.14 7.01
N VAL A 113 -13.23 -14.60 7.22
CA VAL A 113 -12.03 -13.82 6.91
C VAL A 113 -11.41 -14.39 5.65
N HIS A 114 -11.21 -13.54 4.64
CA HIS A 114 -10.58 -13.93 3.38
C HIS A 114 -9.16 -14.48 3.62
N PRO A 115 -8.70 -15.51 2.87
CA PRO A 115 -7.38 -16.10 3.08
C PRO A 115 -6.23 -15.08 3.11
N ILE A 116 -6.25 -14.09 2.20
CA ILE A 116 -5.21 -13.06 2.19
C ILE A 116 -5.23 -12.20 3.45
N MET A 117 -6.42 -11.82 3.94
CA MET A 117 -6.56 -11.05 5.18
C MET A 117 -6.10 -11.84 6.39
N LYS A 118 -6.31 -13.17 6.42
CA LYS A 118 -5.71 -14.02 7.49
C LYS A 118 -4.19 -13.94 7.48
N GLY A 119 -3.57 -14.03 6.31
CA GLY A 119 -2.11 -13.90 6.17
C GLY A 119 -1.61 -12.53 6.61
N MET A 120 -2.26 -11.47 6.17
CA MET A 120 -1.90 -10.10 6.51
C MET A 120 -2.10 -9.81 8.01
N ASN A 121 -3.22 -10.27 8.60
CA ASN A 121 -3.48 -10.15 10.04
C ASN A 121 -2.38 -10.82 10.88
N LEU A 122 -1.89 -11.99 10.46
CA LEU A 122 -0.79 -12.70 11.14
C LEU A 122 0.55 -11.97 11.02
N LEU A 123 0.73 -11.15 9.99
CA LEU A 123 1.94 -10.38 9.76
C LEU A 123 1.89 -8.97 10.36
N ASP A 124 0.81 -8.63 11.07
CA ASP A 124 0.68 -7.36 11.78
C ASP A 124 0.93 -6.15 10.88
N TYR A 125 0.14 -6.04 9.80
CA TYR A 125 0.13 -4.85 8.96
C TYR A 125 -0.43 -3.66 9.72
N ALA A 126 0.17 -2.50 9.55
CA ALA A 126 -0.25 -1.28 10.23
C ALA A 126 -1.35 -0.51 9.47
N CYS A 127 -1.37 -0.63 8.15
CA CYS A 127 -2.32 0.03 7.26
C CYS A 127 -2.21 -0.55 5.85
N SER A 128 -3.27 -0.45 5.06
CA SER A 128 -3.27 -0.72 3.63
C SER A 128 -4.12 0.31 2.88
N THR A 129 -3.97 0.36 1.55
CA THR A 129 -4.86 1.08 0.64
C THR A 129 -5.51 0.13 -0.34
N LEU A 130 -6.28 0.66 -1.28
CA LEU A 130 -6.85 -0.08 -2.40
C LEU A 130 -5.99 0.11 -3.64
N GLY A 131 -5.80 -0.95 -4.42
CA GLY A 131 -5.35 -0.89 -5.79
C GLY A 131 -6.51 -0.99 -6.78
N ASN A 132 -6.24 -1.30 -8.03
CA ASN A 132 -7.29 -1.47 -9.04
C ASN A 132 -7.95 -2.86 -8.98
N HIS A 133 -7.25 -3.89 -8.54
CA HIS A 133 -7.79 -5.25 -8.48
C HIS A 133 -8.69 -5.53 -7.26
N GLU A 134 -8.89 -4.59 -6.38
CA GLU A 134 -9.90 -4.67 -5.33
C GLU A 134 -11.33 -4.63 -5.88
N PHE A 135 -11.54 -4.06 -7.06
CA PHE A 135 -12.86 -3.81 -7.63
C PHE A 135 -13.37 -4.92 -8.56
N ASN A 136 -12.53 -5.83 -9.01
CA ASN A 136 -12.85 -6.81 -10.04
C ASN A 136 -14.00 -7.76 -9.65
N TYR A 137 -14.17 -8.05 -8.37
CA TYR A 137 -15.27 -8.89 -7.85
C TYR A 137 -16.46 -8.06 -7.34
N GLY A 138 -16.44 -6.73 -7.54
CA GLY A 138 -17.47 -5.80 -7.12
C GLY A 138 -17.35 -5.33 -5.67
N LEU A 139 -18.00 -4.19 -5.41
CA LEU A 139 -17.92 -3.48 -4.11
C LEU A 139 -18.39 -4.33 -2.92
N SER A 140 -19.45 -5.14 -3.10
CA SER A 140 -19.99 -5.97 -2.02
C SER A 140 -19.02 -7.06 -1.58
N PHE A 141 -18.26 -7.65 -2.51
CA PHE A 141 -17.22 -8.62 -2.18
C PHE A 141 -16.04 -7.93 -1.50
N MET A 142 -15.58 -6.81 -2.06
CA MET A 142 -14.54 -5.99 -1.46
C MET A 142 -14.86 -5.64 0.00
N ASP A 143 -16.07 -5.10 0.27
CA ASP A 143 -16.48 -4.72 1.63
C ASP A 143 -16.40 -5.90 2.61
N LYS A 144 -16.84 -7.10 2.20
CA LYS A 144 -16.73 -8.32 3.03
C LYS A 144 -15.28 -8.69 3.33
N VAL A 145 -14.41 -8.57 2.34
CA VAL A 145 -12.98 -8.89 2.52
C VAL A 145 -12.31 -7.88 3.45
N LEU A 146 -12.52 -6.59 3.23
CA LEU A 146 -11.95 -5.53 4.06
C LEU A 146 -12.41 -5.62 5.52
N ALA A 147 -13.66 -6.03 5.77
CA ALA A 147 -14.19 -6.23 7.11
C ALA A 147 -13.42 -7.32 7.91
N GLY A 148 -12.70 -8.20 7.24
CA GLY A 148 -11.87 -9.24 7.87
C GLY A 148 -10.46 -8.77 8.27
N ALA A 149 -10.06 -7.55 7.93
CA ALA A 149 -8.76 -7.00 8.31
C ALA A 149 -8.79 -6.49 9.76
N ASN A 150 -7.70 -6.70 10.51
CA ASN A 150 -7.50 -6.14 11.86
C ASN A 150 -6.69 -4.83 11.85
N PHE A 151 -6.47 -4.26 10.67
CA PHE A 151 -5.79 -3.00 10.41
C PHE A 151 -6.65 -2.11 9.50
N PRO A 152 -6.45 -0.78 9.52
CA PRO A 152 -7.23 0.12 8.70
C PRO A 152 -6.87 0.04 7.21
N PHE A 153 -7.89 0.17 6.36
CA PHE A 153 -7.76 0.54 4.96
C PHE A 153 -8.08 2.03 4.81
N VAL A 154 -7.29 2.74 3.99
CA VAL A 154 -7.45 4.18 3.73
C VAL A 154 -7.52 4.43 2.22
N CYS A 155 -8.38 5.39 1.81
CA CYS A 155 -8.44 5.84 0.43
C CYS A 155 -9.03 7.25 0.36
N ALA A 156 -8.25 8.22 -0.07
CA ALA A 156 -8.61 9.63 -0.02
C ALA A 156 -9.32 10.15 -1.28
N ASN A 157 -9.37 9.34 -2.34
CA ASN A 157 -9.91 9.77 -3.62
C ASN A 157 -11.03 8.88 -4.18
N LEU A 158 -11.52 7.90 -3.42
CA LEU A 158 -12.69 7.09 -3.79
C LEU A 158 -13.95 7.65 -3.10
N VAL A 159 -14.89 8.16 -3.87
CA VAL A 159 -16.08 8.89 -3.41
C VAL A 159 -17.33 8.06 -3.66
N ARG A 160 -18.21 7.94 -2.68
CA ARG A 160 -19.53 7.29 -2.82
C ARG A 160 -20.47 8.14 -3.68
N GLY A 161 -21.20 7.50 -4.58
CA GLY A 161 -22.15 8.13 -5.48
C GLY A 161 -21.52 8.69 -6.75
N THR A 162 -22.27 9.52 -7.46
CA THR A 162 -21.93 9.97 -8.81
C THR A 162 -21.49 11.43 -8.90
N VAL A 163 -21.40 12.13 -7.77
CA VAL A 163 -21.11 13.57 -7.72
C VAL A 163 -19.96 13.82 -6.77
N LEU A 164 -18.95 14.52 -7.26
CA LEU A 164 -17.85 15.07 -6.45
C LEU A 164 -18.28 16.42 -5.87
N ALA A 165 -17.94 16.69 -4.61
CA ALA A 165 -18.16 17.99 -4.00
C ALA A 165 -17.22 19.05 -4.61
N SER A 166 -17.57 20.33 -4.48
CA SER A 166 -16.69 21.43 -4.90
C SER A 166 -15.40 21.48 -4.07
N ASN A 167 -15.48 21.14 -2.79
CA ASN A 167 -14.32 21.01 -1.91
C ASN A 167 -14.07 19.50 -1.67
N PRO A 168 -12.87 18.98 -1.91
CA PRO A 168 -12.55 17.56 -1.72
C PRO A 168 -12.81 17.03 -0.31
N ARG A 169 -12.74 17.89 0.71
CA ARG A 169 -13.01 17.51 2.10
C ARG A 169 -14.49 17.24 2.38
N ASP A 170 -15.39 17.71 1.52
CA ASP A 170 -16.83 17.51 1.62
C ASP A 170 -17.31 16.28 0.83
N ASP A 171 -16.40 15.57 0.17
CA ASP A 171 -16.71 14.33 -0.52
C ASP A 171 -17.18 13.23 0.47
N LYS A 172 -18.20 12.50 0.06
CA LYS A 172 -18.63 11.29 0.78
C LYS A 172 -17.68 10.13 0.46
N LEU A 173 -16.53 10.10 1.09
CA LEU A 173 -15.51 9.10 0.83
C LEU A 173 -16.00 7.66 1.11
N TYR A 174 -15.49 6.71 0.34
CA TYR A 174 -15.81 5.28 0.49
C TYR A 174 -15.15 4.69 1.74
N LEU A 175 -13.90 5.04 1.99
CA LEU A 175 -13.11 4.72 3.17
C LEU A 175 -12.64 6.01 3.85
N LYS A 176 -12.04 5.89 5.03
CA LYS A 176 -11.33 7.03 5.64
C LYS A 176 -10.21 7.48 4.71
N PRO A 177 -9.97 8.78 4.54
CA PRO A 177 -8.91 9.28 3.67
C PRO A 177 -7.52 8.88 4.15
N TYR A 178 -7.32 8.86 5.46
CA TYR A 178 -6.05 8.57 6.12
C TYR A 178 -6.26 8.04 7.53
N VAL A 179 -5.18 7.59 8.13
CA VAL A 179 -5.07 7.28 9.56
C VAL A 179 -3.82 7.94 10.13
N ILE A 180 -3.87 8.40 11.38
CA ILE A 180 -2.70 8.81 12.14
C ILE A 180 -2.42 7.73 13.18
N LEU A 181 -1.28 7.07 13.04
CA LEU A 181 -0.82 5.98 13.89
C LEU A 181 0.09 6.56 14.98
N ASP A 182 -0.39 6.57 16.21
CA ASP A 182 0.45 6.88 17.36
C ASP A 182 1.39 5.70 17.65
N ARG A 183 2.69 5.94 17.63
CA ARG A 183 3.72 4.94 17.85
C ARG A 183 4.75 5.43 18.86
N LYS A 184 5.48 4.48 19.44
CA LYS A 184 6.68 4.75 20.20
C LYS A 184 7.85 4.07 19.49
N ILE A 185 8.90 4.82 19.22
CA ILE A 185 10.13 4.32 18.60
C ILE A 185 11.29 4.53 19.58
N LYS A 186 12.22 3.58 19.59
CA LYS A 186 13.43 3.66 20.41
C LYS A 186 14.51 4.45 19.68
N ASP A 187 15.10 5.40 20.39
CA ASP A 187 16.27 6.13 19.91
C ASP A 187 17.59 5.35 20.11
N GLY A 188 18.72 5.95 19.75
CA GLY A 188 20.04 5.32 19.87
C GLY A 188 20.50 5.10 21.32
N ALA A 189 19.91 5.79 22.29
CA ALA A 189 20.10 5.57 23.72
C ALA A 189 19.19 4.47 24.27
N GLY A 190 18.21 4.01 23.48
CA GLY A 190 17.20 3.02 23.88
C GLY A 190 15.98 3.62 24.56
N ALA A 191 15.86 4.96 24.63
CA ALA A 191 14.70 5.63 25.18
C ALA A 191 13.53 5.62 24.17
N GLU A 192 12.30 5.48 24.67
CA GLU A 192 11.09 5.54 23.84
C GLU A 192 10.73 6.99 23.53
N GLN A 193 10.58 7.29 22.26
CA GLN A 193 10.15 8.57 21.74
C GLN A 193 8.79 8.42 21.03
N PRO A 194 7.80 9.28 21.33
CA PRO A 194 6.54 9.26 20.61
C PRO A 194 6.74 9.76 19.19
N ILE A 195 6.00 9.17 18.26
CA ILE A 195 5.90 9.62 16.86
C ILE A 195 4.50 9.37 16.34
N ARG A 196 3.98 10.30 15.55
CA ARG A 196 2.68 10.22 14.91
C ARG A 196 2.85 10.08 13.40
N ILE A 197 2.51 8.91 12.89
CA ILE A 197 2.71 8.53 11.49
C ILE A 197 1.37 8.61 10.77
N GLY A 198 1.21 9.61 9.89
CA GLY A 198 0.07 9.71 9.01
C GLY A 198 0.22 8.80 7.79
N VAL A 199 -0.78 7.98 7.49
CA VAL A 199 -0.81 7.16 6.27
C VAL A 199 -2.07 7.51 5.49
N ILE A 200 -1.90 7.95 4.24
CA ILE A 200 -2.97 8.31 3.30
C ILE A 200 -2.91 7.41 2.08
N GLY A 201 -4.06 6.98 1.55
CA GLY A 201 -4.14 6.07 0.42
C GLY A 201 -4.80 6.68 -0.80
N PHE A 202 -4.42 6.21 -2.00
CA PHE A 202 -4.98 6.61 -3.28
C PHE A 202 -5.09 5.44 -4.23
N VAL A 203 -6.23 5.37 -4.95
CA VAL A 203 -6.44 4.46 -6.08
C VAL A 203 -6.23 5.20 -7.41
N PRO A 204 -5.85 4.51 -8.49
CA PRO A 204 -5.78 5.12 -9.81
C PRO A 204 -7.19 5.52 -10.27
N PRO A 205 -7.42 6.76 -10.71
CA PRO A 205 -8.72 7.19 -11.23
C PRO A 205 -9.23 6.33 -12.40
N GLN A 206 -8.34 5.65 -13.09
CA GLN A 206 -8.61 4.75 -14.22
C GLN A 206 -9.48 3.54 -13.86
N ILE A 207 -9.65 3.19 -12.58
CA ILE A 207 -10.61 2.16 -12.16
C ILE A 207 -12.01 2.43 -12.68
N MET A 208 -12.38 3.70 -12.87
CA MET A 208 -13.68 4.09 -13.43
C MET A 208 -13.85 3.67 -14.89
N VAL A 209 -12.77 3.33 -15.59
CA VAL A 209 -12.77 2.77 -16.94
C VAL A 209 -12.62 1.24 -16.90
N TRP A 210 -11.62 0.76 -16.14
CA TRP A 210 -11.28 -0.66 -16.09
C TRP A 210 -12.36 -1.51 -15.44
N ASP A 211 -13.00 -1.00 -14.39
CA ASP A 211 -14.05 -1.68 -13.62
C ASP A 211 -15.41 -1.00 -13.72
N LEU A 212 -15.67 -0.29 -14.81
CA LEU A 212 -16.93 0.44 -15.03
C LEU A 212 -18.16 -0.41 -14.67
N LYS A 213 -18.16 -1.68 -15.08
CA LYS A 213 -19.25 -2.63 -14.82
C LYS A 213 -19.60 -2.75 -13.34
N ASN A 214 -18.60 -2.69 -12.46
CA ASN A 214 -18.75 -2.86 -11.02
C ASN A 214 -18.95 -1.54 -10.28
N LEU A 215 -18.55 -0.41 -10.88
CA LEU A 215 -18.41 0.88 -10.21
C LEU A 215 -19.42 1.93 -10.64
N GLU A 216 -19.93 1.84 -11.89
CA GLU A 216 -20.87 2.85 -12.43
C GLU A 216 -22.10 3.04 -11.52
N GLY A 217 -22.44 4.28 -11.29
CA GLY A 217 -23.57 4.64 -10.43
C GLY A 217 -23.32 4.55 -8.92
N ASN A 218 -22.27 3.87 -8.48
CA ASN A 218 -21.99 3.61 -7.07
C ASN A 218 -20.86 4.49 -6.50
N VAL A 219 -19.83 4.74 -7.30
CA VAL A 219 -18.66 5.50 -6.87
C VAL A 219 -18.14 6.40 -7.98
N LYS A 220 -17.30 7.35 -7.60
CA LYS A 220 -16.43 8.15 -8.46
C LYS A 220 -15.05 8.26 -7.84
N THR A 221 -14.05 8.54 -8.66
CA THR A 221 -12.70 8.88 -8.21
C THR A 221 -12.45 10.38 -8.39
N ARG A 222 -11.73 10.95 -7.45
CA ARG A 222 -11.13 12.29 -7.55
C ARG A 222 -9.68 12.15 -8.03
N ASP A 223 -9.16 13.19 -8.66
CA ASP A 223 -7.73 13.30 -8.97
C ASP A 223 -6.89 13.13 -7.70
N ILE A 224 -5.81 12.34 -7.80
CA ILE A 224 -4.93 12.01 -6.68
C ILE A 224 -4.28 13.27 -6.09
N VAL A 225 -3.78 14.16 -6.95
CA VAL A 225 -3.09 15.39 -6.52
C VAL A 225 -4.06 16.36 -5.85
N GLU A 226 -5.29 16.45 -6.36
CA GLU A 226 -6.35 17.26 -5.77
C GLU A 226 -6.72 16.75 -4.38
N ALA A 227 -6.92 15.45 -4.23
CA ALA A 227 -7.20 14.82 -2.95
C ALA A 227 -6.03 14.99 -1.96
N ALA A 228 -4.79 14.76 -2.41
CA ALA A 228 -3.60 14.94 -1.57
C ALA A 228 -3.45 16.38 -1.07
N LYS A 229 -3.66 17.38 -1.93
CA LYS A 229 -3.62 18.81 -1.56
C LYS A 229 -4.67 19.18 -0.51
N ALA A 230 -5.80 18.48 -0.48
CA ALA A 230 -6.84 18.72 0.50
C ALA A 230 -6.53 18.06 1.85
N TRP A 231 -6.07 16.80 1.85
CA TRP A 231 -5.98 15.99 3.06
C TRP A 231 -4.62 16.06 3.77
N VAL A 232 -3.50 16.16 3.03
CA VAL A 232 -2.15 16.17 3.64
C VAL A 232 -1.92 17.35 4.59
N PRO A 233 -2.34 18.60 4.28
CA PRO A 233 -2.25 19.69 5.24
C PRO A 233 -3.03 19.40 6.53
N GLN A 234 -4.24 18.85 6.43
CA GLN A 234 -5.05 18.49 7.60
C GLN A 234 -4.35 17.44 8.48
N MET A 235 -3.75 16.41 7.89
CA MET A 235 -2.98 15.42 8.67
C MET A 235 -1.86 16.06 9.48
N LYS A 236 -1.18 17.07 8.90
CA LYS A 236 -0.13 17.82 9.60
C LYS A 236 -0.69 18.72 10.68
N GLU A 237 -1.81 19.39 10.44
CA GLU A 237 -2.54 20.18 11.44
C GLU A 237 -3.00 19.31 12.62
N GLU A 238 -3.40 18.08 12.34
CA GLU A 238 -3.77 17.08 13.36
C GLU A 238 -2.54 16.48 14.06
N GLY A 239 -1.32 16.88 13.69
CA GLY A 239 -0.07 16.55 14.37
C GLY A 239 0.63 15.30 13.84
N ALA A 240 0.47 14.94 12.57
CA ALA A 240 1.33 13.94 11.95
C ALA A 240 2.76 14.47 11.78
N ASP A 241 3.73 13.79 12.40
CA ASP A 241 5.16 14.11 12.29
C ASP A 241 5.69 13.77 10.91
N ILE A 242 5.30 12.61 10.39
CA ILE A 242 5.59 12.16 9.03
C ILE A 242 4.31 11.75 8.31
N VAL A 243 4.29 11.88 6.99
CA VAL A 243 3.18 11.45 6.13
C VAL A 243 3.72 10.45 5.12
N ILE A 244 3.05 9.30 5.03
CA ILE A 244 3.29 8.26 4.05
C ILE A 244 2.11 8.26 3.10
N ALA A 245 2.36 8.40 1.80
CA ALA A 245 1.36 8.27 0.75
C ALA A 245 1.47 6.88 0.12
N LEU A 246 0.43 6.08 0.26
CA LEU A 246 0.23 4.82 -0.46
C LEU A 246 -0.50 5.16 -1.75
N SER A 247 0.23 5.31 -2.84
CA SER A 247 -0.34 5.66 -4.13
C SER A 247 -0.22 4.45 -5.06
N HIS A 248 -1.33 3.73 -5.22
CA HIS A 248 -1.41 2.64 -6.19
C HIS A 248 -1.66 3.21 -7.57
N SER A 249 -0.63 3.79 -8.17
CA SER A 249 -0.69 4.41 -9.50
C SER A 249 0.70 4.45 -10.14
N GLY A 250 0.73 4.65 -11.46
CA GLY A 250 1.97 4.88 -12.18
C GLY A 250 2.62 6.23 -11.87
N ILE A 251 3.80 6.45 -12.43
CA ILE A 251 4.53 7.71 -12.36
C ILE A 251 4.41 8.40 -13.72
N ASP A 252 3.75 9.56 -13.74
CA ASP A 252 3.68 10.41 -14.92
C ASP A 252 4.28 11.80 -14.64
N VAL A 253 5.02 12.32 -15.61
CA VAL A 253 5.60 13.68 -15.57
C VAL A 253 4.72 14.72 -16.28
N LYS A 254 3.70 14.26 -16.99
CA LYS A 254 2.64 15.05 -17.60
C LYS A 254 1.33 14.58 -16.99
N HIS A 255 0.30 15.43 -16.98
CA HIS A 255 -1.04 14.91 -16.69
C HIS A 255 -1.35 13.81 -17.68
N GLY A 256 -1.28 12.56 -17.21
CA GLY A 256 -1.54 11.36 -17.99
C GLY A 256 -2.94 11.41 -18.55
N ASP A 257 -3.08 10.87 -19.73
CA ASP A 257 -4.42 10.49 -20.18
C ASP A 257 -4.90 9.31 -19.32
N MET A 258 -6.18 9.00 -19.38
CA MET A 258 -6.78 7.89 -18.62
C MET A 258 -6.30 6.50 -19.05
N MET A 259 -5.30 6.40 -19.90
CA MET A 259 -4.74 5.18 -20.46
C MET A 259 -3.36 4.82 -19.91
N GLU A 260 -2.72 5.75 -19.16
CA GLU A 260 -1.40 5.55 -18.56
C GLU A 260 -1.51 5.38 -17.06
N ASN A 261 -0.77 4.41 -16.54
CA ASN A 261 -0.56 4.17 -15.12
C ASN A 261 0.70 4.87 -14.61
#